data_4b710c11d1a2e90d8baa2ad65dc98197
#
_entry.id   4b710c11d1a2e90d8baa2ad65dc98197
#
_cell.length_a   1.000
_cell.length_b   1.000
_cell.length_c   1.000
_cell.angle_alpha   90.00
_cell.angle_beta   90.00
_cell.angle_gamma   90.00
#
_symmetry.space_group_name_H-M   'P 1'
#
loop_
_entity.id
_entity.type
_entity.pdbx_description
1 polymer ?
#
loop_
_entity_poly.entity_id
_entity_poly.type
_entity_poly.pdbx_seq_one_letter_code
_entity_poly.pdbx_strand_id
1 'polypeptide(L)'
;VNSGAGLIKLAFPDKAYPAVTSSCPEKILLPLMTNNNGRISSQNIKKIEDELGKCDAVLIGCGMGCDHDTAAIAETVLKNSTVPVIIDADGINALKDNINVIKSCLSPVVITPHPGEAARILGCTVSEVEKDRKAACKAIFEKTGAVVVLKGSRTIVTANGMDFYVNLTGNPGMATAGSGDMLSGIILSFICQKIKPFSAAVCGVFAQGMAGDIVKNKYSMMGTTPTRMSEELPKILRSLEN
;
A
#
# COMPACT_ATOMS: atom_id res chain seq x y z
N VAL A 1 5.00 11.49 4.62
CA VAL A 1 5.62 12.56 5.41
C VAL A 1 5.53 12.22 6.89
N ASN A 2 4.38 12.16 7.49
CA ASN A 2 4.15 12.00 8.93
C ASN A 2 4.70 10.70 9.58
N SER A 3 5.29 9.82 8.80
CA SER A 3 5.93 8.57 9.26
C SER A 3 7.43 8.52 8.99
N GLY A 4 8.08 9.67 8.65
CA GLY A 4 9.53 9.80 8.58
C GLY A 4 10.15 9.62 7.19
N ALA A 5 9.38 9.56 6.11
CA ALA A 5 9.94 9.62 4.76
C ALA A 5 10.53 11.01 4.49
N GLY A 6 11.80 11.08 4.07
CA GLY A 6 12.49 12.34 3.80
C GLY A 6 12.01 13.03 2.53
N LEU A 7 12.16 12.35 1.38
CA LEU A 7 11.69 12.86 0.10
C LEU A 7 10.60 11.94 -0.46
N ILE A 8 9.47 12.54 -0.85
CA ILE A 8 8.37 11.83 -1.47
C ILE A 8 8.18 12.36 -2.89
N LYS A 9 8.29 11.49 -3.88
CA LYS A 9 7.93 11.79 -5.26
C LYS A 9 6.53 11.24 -5.53
N LEU A 10 5.61 12.13 -5.91
CA LEU A 10 4.23 11.77 -6.24
C LEU A 10 4.05 11.78 -7.75
N ALA A 11 3.89 10.59 -8.35
CA ALA A 11 3.49 10.42 -9.73
C ALA A 11 1.97 10.47 -9.85
N PHE A 12 1.45 11.24 -10.81
CA PHE A 12 0.00 11.44 -10.98
C PHE A 12 -0.32 11.86 -12.42
N PRO A 13 -1.59 11.69 -12.88
CA PRO A 13 -2.03 12.17 -14.19
C PRO A 13 -1.82 13.68 -14.35
N ASP A 14 -1.16 14.13 -15.41
CA ASP A 14 -0.83 15.54 -15.65
C ASP A 14 -2.05 16.49 -15.62
N LYS A 15 -3.21 15.99 -16.05
CA LYS A 15 -4.48 16.72 -15.97
C LYS A 15 -4.92 17.03 -14.53
N ALA A 16 -4.43 16.31 -13.53
CA ALA A 16 -4.70 16.56 -12.12
C ALA A 16 -3.76 17.61 -11.49
N TYR A 17 -2.83 18.19 -12.26
CA TYR A 17 -1.78 19.08 -11.75
C TYR A 17 -2.31 20.23 -10.88
N PRO A 18 -3.37 20.97 -11.27
CA PRO A 18 -3.87 22.07 -10.43
C PRO A 18 -4.40 21.60 -9.06
N ALA A 19 -5.06 20.45 -9.01
CA ALA A 19 -5.60 19.91 -7.77
C ALA A 19 -4.48 19.36 -6.86
N VAL A 20 -3.47 18.72 -7.44
CA VAL A 20 -2.36 18.13 -6.69
C VAL A 20 -1.44 19.19 -6.11
N THR A 21 -1.13 20.26 -6.86
CA THR A 21 -0.26 21.34 -6.38
C THR A 21 -0.81 22.05 -5.16
N SER A 22 -2.14 22.23 -5.08
CA SER A 22 -2.78 22.88 -3.93
C SER A 22 -2.83 22.01 -2.67
N SER A 23 -2.73 20.67 -2.83
CA SER A 23 -2.96 19.71 -1.75
C SER A 23 -1.69 19.00 -1.26
N CYS A 24 -0.56 19.16 -1.94
CA CYS A 24 0.66 18.39 -1.69
C CYS A 24 1.95 19.23 -1.64
N PRO A 25 2.06 20.25 -0.78
CA PRO A 25 3.17 21.21 -0.79
C PRO A 25 4.54 20.58 -0.48
N GLU A 26 4.58 19.47 0.26
CA GLU A 26 5.83 18.84 0.74
C GLU A 26 6.32 17.70 -0.16
N LYS A 27 5.78 17.57 -1.37
CA LYS A 27 6.09 16.47 -2.28
C LYS A 27 6.72 16.96 -3.57
N ILE A 28 7.65 16.17 -4.11
CA ILE A 28 8.18 16.38 -5.46
C ILE A 28 7.13 15.86 -6.45
N LEU A 29 6.63 16.73 -7.29
CA LEU A 29 5.55 16.42 -8.23
C LEU A 29 6.11 15.83 -9.53
N LEU A 30 5.62 14.66 -9.93
CA LEU A 30 5.96 13.98 -11.18
C LEU A 30 4.69 13.83 -12.03
N PRO A 31 4.30 14.84 -12.81
CA PRO A 31 3.19 14.72 -13.73
C PRO A 31 3.53 13.75 -14.86
N LEU A 32 2.62 12.82 -15.13
CA LEU A 32 2.71 11.80 -16.14
C LEU A 32 1.58 11.96 -17.16
N MET A 33 1.85 11.68 -18.43
CA MET A 33 0.86 11.77 -19.50
C MET A 33 -0.39 10.96 -19.16
N THR A 34 -1.53 11.55 -19.41
CA THR A 34 -2.85 10.99 -19.16
C THR A 34 -3.35 10.25 -20.40
N ASN A 35 -3.91 9.05 -20.24
CA ASN A 35 -4.61 8.33 -21.29
C ASN A 35 -6.04 8.88 -21.52
N ASN A 36 -6.76 8.31 -22.49
CA ASN A 36 -8.12 8.76 -22.82
C ASN A 36 -9.14 8.56 -21.68
N ASN A 37 -8.84 7.70 -20.71
CA ASN A 37 -9.68 7.44 -19.54
C ASN A 37 -9.35 8.34 -18.33
N GLY A 38 -8.45 9.32 -18.51
CA GLY A 38 -8.02 10.22 -17.44
C GLY A 38 -7.03 9.60 -16.45
N ARG A 39 -6.42 8.44 -16.77
CA ARG A 39 -5.45 7.71 -15.96
C ARG A 39 -4.03 7.88 -16.48
N ILE A 40 -3.03 7.42 -15.72
CA ILE A 40 -1.64 7.44 -16.19
C ILE A 40 -1.50 6.49 -17.40
N SER A 41 -0.98 7.02 -18.51
CA SER A 41 -0.73 6.24 -19.72
C SER A 41 0.54 5.39 -19.58
N SER A 42 0.52 4.18 -20.16
CA SER A 42 1.70 3.32 -20.29
C SER A 42 2.82 3.91 -21.17
N GLN A 43 2.54 4.96 -21.94
CA GLN A 43 3.57 5.73 -22.66
C GLN A 43 4.60 6.36 -21.71
N ASN A 44 4.28 6.49 -20.41
CA ASN A 44 5.23 6.95 -19.40
C ASN A 44 6.20 5.88 -18.89
N ILE A 45 6.13 4.64 -19.35
CA ILE A 45 6.92 3.52 -18.83
C ILE A 45 8.40 3.88 -18.75
N LYS A 46 8.98 4.42 -19.83
CA LYS A 46 10.41 4.83 -19.82
C LYS A 46 10.71 5.86 -18.74
N LYS A 47 9.87 6.86 -18.56
CA LYS A 47 10.02 7.87 -17.51
C LYS A 47 9.90 7.26 -16.11
N ILE A 48 9.01 6.28 -15.92
CA ILE A 48 8.84 5.56 -14.66
C ILE A 48 10.09 4.72 -14.37
N GLU A 49 10.62 3.99 -15.34
CA GLU A 49 11.86 3.22 -15.20
C GLU A 49 13.05 4.10 -14.78
N ASP A 50 13.20 5.27 -15.42
CA ASP A 50 14.26 6.23 -15.09
C ASP A 50 14.14 6.78 -13.65
N GLU A 51 12.95 6.73 -13.06
CA GLU A 51 12.70 7.15 -11.68
C GLU A 51 12.90 6.01 -10.67
N LEU A 52 12.70 4.74 -11.05
CA LEU A 52 12.88 3.59 -10.15
C LEU A 52 14.30 3.52 -9.59
N GLY A 53 15.32 3.84 -10.41
CA GLY A 53 16.71 3.86 -9.97
C GLY A 53 17.09 5.01 -9.01
N LYS A 54 16.16 5.92 -8.70
CA LYS A 54 16.40 7.12 -7.89
C LYS A 54 15.63 7.12 -6.57
N CYS A 55 14.95 6.02 -6.23
CA CYS A 55 14.16 5.91 -5.01
C CYS A 55 14.63 4.73 -4.14
N ASP A 56 14.29 4.76 -2.86
CA ASP A 56 14.58 3.69 -1.89
C ASP A 56 13.49 2.62 -1.85
N ALA A 57 12.28 2.96 -2.26
CA ALA A 57 11.15 2.04 -2.42
C ALA A 57 10.06 2.70 -3.28
N VAL A 58 9.14 1.90 -3.83
CA VAL A 58 8.03 2.37 -4.66
C VAL A 58 6.69 1.80 -4.16
N LEU A 59 5.64 2.64 -4.19
CA LEU A 59 4.25 2.25 -3.95
C LEU A 59 3.46 2.48 -5.23
N ILE A 60 2.73 1.47 -5.67
CA ILE A 60 1.87 1.54 -6.84
C ILE A 60 0.46 1.03 -6.53
N GLY A 61 -0.53 1.62 -7.20
CA GLY A 61 -1.90 1.12 -7.20
C GLY A 61 -2.94 2.06 -6.61
N CYS A 62 -2.60 2.87 -5.60
CA CYS A 62 -3.57 3.76 -4.96
C CYS A 62 -4.14 4.76 -5.97
N GLY A 63 -5.44 4.63 -6.29
CA GLY A 63 -6.16 5.52 -7.19
C GLY A 63 -5.73 5.49 -8.67
N MET A 64 -5.01 4.46 -9.12
CA MET A 64 -4.53 4.36 -10.50
C MET A 64 -5.63 3.93 -11.49
N GLY A 65 -6.70 3.31 -11.00
CA GLY A 65 -7.70 2.64 -11.81
C GLY A 65 -7.23 1.27 -12.35
N CYS A 66 -8.16 0.49 -12.89
CA CYS A 66 -7.90 -0.87 -13.37
C CYS A 66 -8.10 -0.92 -14.89
N ASP A 67 -7.08 -0.53 -15.66
CA ASP A 67 -7.07 -0.67 -17.11
C ASP A 67 -5.75 -1.32 -17.58
N HIS A 68 -5.62 -1.51 -18.88
CA HIS A 68 -4.43 -2.08 -19.50
C HIS A 68 -3.16 -1.27 -19.20
N ASP A 69 -3.25 0.07 -19.16
CA ASP A 69 -2.11 0.94 -18.87
C ASP A 69 -1.62 0.73 -17.42
N THR A 70 -2.54 0.63 -16.46
CA THR A 70 -2.19 0.33 -15.05
C THR A 70 -1.52 -1.03 -14.93
N ALA A 71 -2.03 -2.06 -15.61
CA ALA A 71 -1.42 -3.39 -15.61
C ALA A 71 0.00 -3.36 -16.20
N ALA A 72 0.18 -2.71 -17.36
CA ALA A 72 1.47 -2.59 -18.03
C ALA A 72 2.51 -1.85 -17.15
N ILE A 73 2.10 -0.77 -16.48
CA ILE A 73 2.95 -0.02 -15.54
C ILE A 73 3.33 -0.90 -14.36
N ALA A 74 2.36 -1.59 -13.74
CA ALA A 74 2.61 -2.44 -12.59
C ALA A 74 3.56 -3.61 -12.93
N GLU A 75 3.35 -4.28 -14.06
CA GLU A 75 4.26 -5.31 -14.54
C GLU A 75 5.68 -4.78 -14.82
N THR A 76 5.79 -3.61 -15.42
CA THR A 76 7.10 -2.98 -15.69
C THR A 76 7.84 -2.65 -14.41
N VAL A 77 7.15 -2.08 -13.42
CA VAL A 77 7.73 -1.79 -12.10
C VAL A 77 8.22 -3.09 -11.44
N LEU A 78 7.43 -4.16 -11.46
CA LEU A 78 7.82 -5.45 -10.89
C LEU A 78 9.03 -6.08 -11.58
N LYS A 79 9.10 -6.00 -12.91
CA LYS A 79 10.21 -6.57 -13.70
C LYS A 79 11.52 -5.82 -13.53
N ASN A 80 11.47 -4.49 -13.37
CA ASN A 80 12.65 -3.62 -13.48
C ASN A 80 13.05 -2.99 -12.13
N SER A 81 12.28 -3.18 -11.06
CA SER A 81 12.60 -2.59 -9.77
C SER A 81 13.79 -3.27 -9.12
N THR A 82 14.77 -2.47 -8.71
CA THR A 82 15.91 -2.85 -7.87
C THR A 82 15.68 -2.49 -6.39
N VAL A 83 14.53 -1.92 -6.07
CA VAL A 83 14.12 -1.48 -4.73
C VAL A 83 12.81 -2.14 -4.32
N PRO A 84 12.50 -2.23 -3.02
CA PRO A 84 11.24 -2.82 -2.56
C PRO A 84 10.01 -2.17 -3.21
N VAL A 85 9.02 -3.00 -3.56
CA VAL A 85 7.77 -2.58 -4.20
C VAL A 85 6.60 -2.86 -3.26
N ILE A 86 5.72 -1.88 -3.08
CA ILE A 86 4.43 -2.07 -2.42
C ILE A 86 3.34 -1.99 -3.48
N ILE A 87 2.42 -2.96 -3.47
CA ILE A 87 1.28 -2.99 -4.39
C ILE A 87 0.00 -2.99 -3.56
N ASP A 88 -0.86 -2.01 -3.81
CA ASP A 88 -2.16 -1.86 -3.15
C ASP A 88 -3.28 -1.61 -4.16
N ALA A 89 -4.49 -1.79 -3.73
CA ALA A 89 -5.71 -1.33 -4.39
C ALA A 89 -5.77 -1.70 -5.89
N ASP A 90 -5.84 -0.68 -6.76
CA ASP A 90 -5.96 -0.88 -8.21
C ASP A 90 -4.73 -1.59 -8.82
N GLY A 91 -3.55 -1.47 -8.21
CA GLY A 91 -2.36 -2.23 -8.63
C GLY A 91 -2.56 -3.74 -8.47
N ILE A 92 -3.16 -4.18 -7.35
CA ILE A 92 -3.52 -5.58 -7.13
C ILE A 92 -4.60 -6.00 -8.12
N ASN A 93 -5.65 -5.18 -8.28
CA ASN A 93 -6.76 -5.49 -9.18
C ASN A 93 -6.35 -5.56 -10.65
N ALA A 94 -5.42 -4.72 -11.09
CA ALA A 94 -4.91 -4.71 -12.46
C ALA A 94 -4.07 -5.98 -12.77
N LEU A 95 -3.44 -6.57 -11.76
CA LEU A 95 -2.62 -7.78 -11.89
C LEU A 95 -3.40 -9.08 -11.62
N LYS A 96 -4.69 -9.04 -11.32
CA LYS A 96 -5.48 -10.21 -10.89
C LYS A 96 -5.35 -11.43 -11.83
N ASP A 97 -5.31 -11.21 -13.13
CA ASP A 97 -5.24 -12.27 -14.13
C ASP A 97 -3.78 -12.76 -14.35
N ASN A 98 -2.78 -12.01 -13.87
CA ASN A 98 -1.36 -12.32 -13.95
C ASN A 98 -0.61 -12.10 -12.63
N ILE A 99 -1.26 -12.38 -11.51
CA ILE A 99 -0.72 -12.08 -10.16
C ILE A 99 0.63 -12.78 -9.90
N ASN A 100 0.88 -13.89 -10.58
CA ASN A 100 2.14 -14.62 -10.48
C ASN A 100 3.37 -13.83 -10.96
N VAL A 101 3.17 -12.74 -11.73
CA VAL A 101 4.26 -11.84 -12.15
C VAL A 101 4.99 -11.25 -10.93
N ILE A 102 4.34 -11.15 -9.78
CA ILE A 102 4.94 -10.68 -8.54
C ILE A 102 6.14 -11.56 -8.13
N LYS A 103 6.10 -12.87 -8.38
CA LYS A 103 7.22 -13.78 -8.12
C LYS A 103 8.46 -13.49 -8.98
N SER A 104 8.29 -12.85 -10.12
CA SER A 104 9.42 -12.51 -11.00
C SER A 104 10.18 -11.26 -10.55
N CYS A 105 9.64 -10.53 -9.59
CA CYS A 105 10.32 -9.36 -9.02
C CYS A 105 11.53 -9.81 -8.21
N LEU A 106 12.72 -9.30 -8.55
CA LEU A 106 13.96 -9.60 -7.83
C LEU A 106 14.07 -8.87 -6.50
N SER A 107 13.32 -7.79 -6.35
CA SER A 107 13.24 -7.01 -5.11
C SER A 107 12.09 -7.48 -4.22
N PRO A 108 12.18 -7.27 -2.90
CA PRO A 108 11.09 -7.62 -1.99
C PRO A 108 9.79 -6.92 -2.37
N VAL A 109 8.68 -7.67 -2.36
CA VAL A 109 7.35 -7.12 -2.62
C VAL A 109 6.48 -7.23 -1.36
N VAL A 110 5.69 -6.19 -1.10
CA VAL A 110 4.61 -6.18 -0.10
C VAL A 110 3.29 -5.97 -0.84
N ILE A 111 2.29 -6.81 -0.57
CA ILE A 111 0.92 -6.61 -1.07
C ILE A 111 -0.03 -6.42 0.09
N THR A 112 -0.99 -5.51 -0.09
CA THR A 112 -1.90 -5.09 0.99
C THR A 112 -3.37 -5.33 0.64
N PRO A 113 -3.79 -6.56 0.29
CA PRO A 113 -5.16 -6.83 -0.12
C PRO A 113 -6.16 -6.65 1.03
N HIS A 114 -7.30 -6.03 0.75
CA HIS A 114 -8.50 -6.22 1.58
C HIS A 114 -9.21 -7.54 1.20
N PRO A 115 -10.18 -8.06 1.99
CA PRO A 115 -10.80 -9.35 1.70
C PRO A 115 -11.37 -9.51 0.30
N GLY A 116 -11.90 -8.44 -0.30
CA GLY A 116 -12.40 -8.47 -1.68
C GLY A 116 -11.29 -8.60 -2.74
N GLU A 117 -10.14 -7.98 -2.53
CA GLU A 117 -8.96 -8.13 -3.38
C GLU A 117 -8.36 -9.53 -3.21
N ALA A 118 -8.26 -10.02 -1.98
CA ALA A 118 -7.81 -11.38 -1.68
C ALA A 118 -8.70 -12.43 -2.36
N ALA A 119 -10.00 -12.26 -2.32
CA ALA A 119 -10.96 -13.15 -2.98
C ALA A 119 -10.73 -13.21 -4.50
N ARG A 120 -10.46 -12.05 -5.14
CA ARG A 120 -10.13 -11.99 -6.59
C ARG A 120 -8.80 -12.69 -6.90
N ILE A 121 -7.76 -12.49 -6.08
CA ILE A 121 -6.46 -13.17 -6.23
C ILE A 121 -6.62 -14.68 -6.15
N LEU A 122 -7.47 -15.15 -5.23
CA LEU A 122 -7.65 -16.58 -4.96
C LEU A 122 -8.69 -17.24 -5.86
N GLY A 123 -9.53 -16.47 -6.54
CA GLY A 123 -10.66 -16.99 -7.33
C GLY A 123 -11.76 -17.57 -6.45
N CYS A 124 -11.99 -17.00 -5.26
CA CYS A 124 -12.97 -17.45 -4.28
C CYS A 124 -13.88 -16.29 -3.80
N THR A 125 -14.78 -16.57 -2.88
CA THR A 125 -15.68 -15.56 -2.30
C THR A 125 -15.02 -14.85 -1.10
N VAL A 126 -15.50 -13.65 -0.79
CA VAL A 126 -15.08 -12.91 0.43
C VAL A 126 -15.38 -13.73 1.68
N SER A 127 -16.49 -14.45 1.71
CA SER A 127 -16.87 -15.31 2.84
C SER A 127 -15.86 -16.42 3.09
N GLU A 128 -15.32 -17.04 2.02
CA GLU A 128 -14.27 -18.06 2.14
C GLU A 128 -12.97 -17.46 2.67
N VAL A 129 -12.57 -16.29 2.22
CA VAL A 129 -11.41 -15.56 2.77
C VAL A 129 -11.59 -15.28 4.26
N GLU A 130 -12.77 -14.77 4.67
CA GLU A 130 -13.02 -14.42 6.06
C GLU A 130 -13.17 -15.64 6.98
N LYS A 131 -13.59 -16.78 6.45
CA LYS A 131 -13.70 -18.05 7.19
C LYS A 131 -12.36 -18.56 7.71
N ASP A 132 -11.30 -18.43 6.89
CA ASP A 132 -9.93 -18.76 7.29
C ASP A 132 -8.93 -17.79 6.67
N ARG A 133 -8.76 -16.67 7.35
CA ARG A 133 -7.87 -15.59 6.91
C ARG A 133 -6.39 -15.98 6.88
N LYS A 134 -5.96 -16.93 7.74
CA LYS A 134 -4.58 -17.43 7.73
C LYS A 134 -4.33 -18.32 6.53
N ALA A 135 -5.26 -19.23 6.21
CA ALA A 135 -5.18 -20.02 4.98
C ALA A 135 -5.19 -19.14 3.72
N ALA A 136 -6.03 -18.10 3.70
CA ALA A 136 -6.04 -17.13 2.59
C ALA A 136 -4.69 -16.39 2.46
N CYS A 137 -4.10 -15.92 3.56
CA CYS A 137 -2.77 -15.30 3.54
C CYS A 137 -1.70 -16.26 3.00
N LYS A 138 -1.70 -17.52 3.46
CA LYS A 138 -0.78 -18.55 2.98
C LYS A 138 -0.93 -18.76 1.47
N ALA A 139 -2.14 -18.96 1.00
CA ALA A 139 -2.42 -19.16 -0.43
C ALA A 139 -1.99 -17.97 -1.29
N ILE A 140 -2.19 -16.73 -0.81
CA ILE A 140 -1.71 -15.52 -1.49
C ILE A 140 -0.18 -15.49 -1.51
N PHE A 141 0.49 -15.80 -0.39
CA PHE A 141 1.94 -15.91 -0.35
C PHE A 141 2.45 -16.96 -1.34
N GLU A 142 1.86 -18.14 -1.38
CA GLU A 142 2.24 -19.22 -2.32
C GLU A 142 2.10 -18.78 -3.79
N LYS A 143 1.11 -17.94 -4.12
CA LYS A 143 0.94 -17.38 -5.47
C LYS A 143 1.94 -16.26 -5.79
N THR A 144 2.32 -15.45 -4.82
CA THR A 144 3.02 -14.17 -5.08
C THR A 144 4.46 -14.12 -4.57
N GLY A 145 4.80 -14.92 -3.54
CA GLY A 145 6.08 -14.80 -2.83
C GLY A 145 6.26 -13.49 -2.04
N ALA A 146 5.23 -12.64 -2.00
CA ALA A 146 5.30 -11.32 -1.37
C ALA A 146 5.00 -11.38 0.12
N VAL A 147 5.42 -10.38 0.88
CA VAL A 147 4.87 -10.10 2.20
C VAL A 147 3.40 -9.74 2.02
N VAL A 148 2.51 -10.49 2.68
CA VAL A 148 1.06 -10.32 2.57
C VAL A 148 0.54 -9.58 3.80
N VAL A 149 -0.18 -8.48 3.57
CA VAL A 149 -0.91 -7.73 4.59
C VAL A 149 -2.41 -7.84 4.28
N LEU A 150 -3.07 -8.86 4.82
CA LEU A 150 -4.52 -9.03 4.64
C LEU A 150 -5.29 -8.07 5.56
N LYS A 151 -5.73 -6.96 4.97
CA LYS A 151 -6.43 -5.87 5.67
C LYS A 151 -7.78 -6.33 6.26
N GLY A 152 -8.22 -5.69 7.34
CA GLY A 152 -9.52 -5.91 7.97
C GLY A 152 -9.42 -5.89 9.50
N SER A 153 -10.50 -6.25 10.20
CA SER A 153 -10.41 -6.46 11.64
C SER A 153 -9.37 -7.53 11.94
N ARG A 154 -8.43 -7.23 12.85
CA ARG A 154 -7.27 -8.09 13.11
C ARG A 154 -6.46 -8.35 11.84
N THR A 155 -5.98 -7.31 11.18
CA THR A 155 -5.10 -7.41 10.00
C THR A 155 -4.01 -8.45 10.25
N ILE A 156 -3.79 -9.32 9.26
CA ILE A 156 -2.79 -10.40 9.33
C ILE A 156 -1.62 -10.05 8.43
N VAL A 157 -0.38 -10.24 8.93
CA VAL A 157 0.84 -10.07 8.15
C VAL A 157 1.63 -11.39 8.15
N THR A 158 2.09 -11.82 6.98
CA THR A 158 3.00 -12.97 6.82
C THR A 158 4.03 -12.71 5.72
N ALA A 159 5.22 -13.32 5.87
CA ALA A 159 6.28 -13.28 4.86
C ALA A 159 6.73 -14.68 4.41
N ASN A 160 6.13 -15.74 4.95
CA ASN A 160 6.50 -17.14 4.64
C ASN A 160 5.28 -18.07 4.59
N GLY A 161 4.08 -17.56 4.80
CA GLY A 161 2.83 -18.32 4.82
C GLY A 161 2.70 -19.32 6.00
N MET A 162 3.62 -19.29 6.97
CA MET A 162 3.62 -20.18 8.16
C MET A 162 3.51 -19.38 9.44
N ASP A 163 4.30 -18.32 9.57
CA ASP A 163 4.28 -17.41 10.73
C ASP A 163 3.38 -16.21 10.43
N PHE A 164 2.50 -15.89 11.37
CA PHE A 164 1.49 -14.84 11.20
C PHE A 164 1.55 -13.85 12.37
N TYR A 165 1.76 -12.59 12.05
CA TYR A 165 1.42 -11.52 12.97
C TYR A 165 -0.05 -11.17 12.82
N VAL A 166 -0.77 -11.07 13.93
CA VAL A 166 -2.18 -10.63 13.99
C VAL A 166 -2.24 -9.33 14.76
N ASN A 167 -2.65 -8.27 14.10
CA ASN A 167 -2.75 -6.95 14.72
C ASN A 167 -3.96 -6.85 15.65
N LEU A 168 -3.75 -6.35 16.86
CA LEU A 168 -4.79 -6.20 17.88
C LEU A 168 -5.19 -4.74 18.12
N THR A 169 -4.50 -3.77 17.49
CA THR A 169 -4.82 -2.35 17.58
C THR A 169 -5.83 -1.95 16.51
N GLY A 170 -6.50 -0.82 16.71
CA GLY A 170 -7.48 -0.28 15.78
C GLY A 170 -8.92 -0.59 16.17
N ASN A 171 -9.82 0.07 15.48
CA ASN A 171 -11.27 0.00 15.77
C ASN A 171 -12.09 0.12 14.48
N PRO A 172 -13.38 -0.24 14.51
CA PRO A 172 -14.26 -0.22 13.33
C PRO A 172 -14.38 1.16 12.65
N GLY A 173 -14.17 2.27 13.36
CA GLY A 173 -14.18 3.62 12.80
C GLY A 173 -13.11 3.86 11.72
N MET A 174 -12.07 3.01 11.67
CA MET A 174 -11.03 3.06 10.64
C MET A 174 -11.49 2.54 9.28
N ALA A 175 -12.69 1.96 9.17
CA ALA A 175 -13.26 1.47 7.92
C ALA A 175 -13.77 2.62 7.04
N THR A 176 -12.89 3.54 6.67
CA THR A 176 -13.16 4.72 5.86
C THR A 176 -12.25 4.77 4.63
N ALA A 177 -12.72 5.42 3.57
CA ALA A 177 -11.93 5.62 2.35
C ALA A 177 -10.58 6.31 2.67
N GLY A 178 -9.51 5.86 2.03
CA GLY A 178 -8.16 6.36 2.25
C GLY A 178 -7.38 5.70 3.40
N SER A 179 -8.03 4.89 4.26
CA SER A 179 -7.33 4.17 5.34
C SER A 179 -6.32 3.14 4.79
N GLY A 180 -6.65 2.46 3.68
CA GLY A 180 -5.73 1.56 2.98
C GLY A 180 -4.52 2.30 2.42
N ASP A 181 -4.75 3.39 1.70
CA ASP A 181 -3.69 4.22 1.11
C ASP A 181 -2.74 4.78 2.19
N MET A 182 -3.31 5.19 3.33
CA MET A 182 -2.53 5.61 4.49
C MET A 182 -1.62 4.49 4.99
N LEU A 183 -2.15 3.26 5.17
CA LEU A 183 -1.36 2.10 5.60
C LEU A 183 -0.20 1.83 4.66
N SER A 184 -0.47 1.78 3.37
CA SER A 184 0.54 1.52 2.35
C SER A 184 1.62 2.61 2.34
N GLY A 185 1.23 3.87 2.56
CA GLY A 185 2.16 5.00 2.71
C GLY A 185 3.03 4.90 3.98
N ILE A 186 2.48 4.42 5.10
CA ILE A 186 3.25 4.19 6.34
C ILE A 186 4.27 3.07 6.13
N ILE A 187 3.86 1.94 5.55
CA ILE A 187 4.74 0.81 5.25
C ILE A 187 5.87 1.25 4.31
N LEU A 188 5.54 1.99 3.24
CA LEU A 188 6.54 2.58 2.33
C LEU A 188 7.57 3.41 3.08
N SER A 189 7.12 4.30 3.94
CA SER A 189 8.00 5.17 4.73
C SER A 189 8.97 4.38 5.60
N PHE A 190 8.50 3.32 6.26
CA PHE A 190 9.35 2.47 7.08
C PHE A 190 10.36 1.66 6.26
N ILE A 191 9.97 1.18 5.08
CA ILE A 191 10.89 0.52 4.14
C ILE A 191 11.98 1.50 3.68
N CYS A 192 11.63 2.74 3.35
CA CYS A 192 12.61 3.78 2.98
C CYS A 192 13.61 4.09 4.13
N GLN A 193 13.20 3.88 5.39
CA GLN A 193 14.07 3.95 6.56
C GLN A 193 14.89 2.67 6.78
N LYS A 194 14.97 1.77 5.79
CA LYS A 194 15.72 0.52 5.79
C LYS A 194 15.20 -0.54 6.76
N ILE A 195 13.96 -0.41 7.23
CA ILE A 195 13.28 -1.47 7.97
C ILE A 195 12.90 -2.58 6.99
N LYS A 196 13.18 -3.84 7.34
CA LYS A 196 12.86 -5.00 6.49
C LYS A 196 11.36 -5.04 6.18
N PRO A 197 10.93 -5.41 4.97
CA PRO A 197 9.53 -5.32 4.52
C PRO A 197 8.50 -5.97 5.46
N PHE A 198 8.78 -7.15 6.01
CA PHE A 198 7.90 -7.78 7.00
C PHE A 198 7.76 -6.93 8.26
N SER A 199 8.88 -6.50 8.84
CA SER A 199 8.87 -5.66 10.04
C SER A 199 8.20 -4.30 9.78
N ALA A 200 8.47 -3.69 8.62
CA ALA A 200 7.82 -2.45 8.19
C ALA A 200 6.29 -2.61 8.08
N ALA A 201 5.83 -3.74 7.53
CA ALA A 201 4.41 -4.06 7.45
C ALA A 201 3.78 -4.25 8.84
N VAL A 202 4.42 -4.99 9.74
CA VAL A 202 3.96 -5.19 11.13
C VAL A 202 3.89 -3.86 11.87
N CYS A 203 4.98 -3.07 11.86
CA CYS A 203 5.02 -1.76 12.51
C CYS A 203 3.99 -0.80 11.92
N GLY A 204 3.81 -0.81 10.59
CA GLY A 204 2.83 0.04 9.91
C GLY A 204 1.39 -0.25 10.31
N VAL A 205 1.03 -1.53 10.35
CA VAL A 205 -0.32 -1.96 10.77
C VAL A 205 -0.56 -1.62 12.25
N PHE A 206 0.43 -1.85 13.11
CA PHE A 206 0.35 -1.53 14.53
C PHE A 206 0.21 -0.01 14.77
N ALA A 207 1.08 0.80 14.17
CA ALA A 207 1.09 2.25 14.35
C ALA A 207 -0.21 2.89 13.82
N GLN A 208 -0.70 2.43 12.65
CA GLN A 208 -1.98 2.91 12.13
C GLN A 208 -3.14 2.54 13.06
N GLY A 209 -3.16 1.33 13.57
CA GLY A 209 -4.18 0.89 14.52
C GLY A 209 -4.18 1.72 15.81
N MET A 210 -3.01 1.97 16.39
CA MET A 210 -2.85 2.87 17.54
C MET A 210 -3.35 4.28 17.24
N ALA A 211 -3.01 4.83 16.07
CA ALA A 211 -3.50 6.14 15.65
C ALA A 211 -5.04 6.16 15.59
N GLY A 212 -5.65 5.11 15.05
CA GLY A 212 -7.11 4.95 15.04
C GLY A 212 -7.72 4.94 16.42
N ASP A 213 -7.11 4.23 17.38
CA ASP A 213 -7.61 4.15 18.77
C ASP A 213 -7.45 5.49 19.50
N ILE A 214 -6.36 6.20 19.29
CA ILE A 214 -6.17 7.55 19.84
C ILE A 214 -7.24 8.51 19.29
N VAL A 215 -7.46 8.51 17.98
CA VAL A 215 -8.46 9.38 17.34
C VAL A 215 -9.86 9.05 17.82
N LYS A 216 -10.22 7.76 17.93
CA LYS A 216 -11.49 7.34 18.51
C LYS A 216 -11.70 7.90 19.92
N ASN A 217 -10.67 7.83 20.76
CA ASN A 217 -10.75 8.32 22.15
C ASN A 217 -10.85 9.86 22.23
N LYS A 218 -10.24 10.57 21.27
CA LYS A 218 -10.27 12.05 21.24
C LYS A 218 -11.57 12.61 20.64
N TYR A 219 -12.11 11.95 19.62
CA TYR A 219 -13.22 12.49 18.85
C TYR A 219 -14.47 11.60 18.87
N SER A 220 -14.38 10.39 18.47
CA SER A 220 -15.34 9.29 18.50
C SER A 220 -14.97 8.25 17.43
N MET A 221 -15.66 7.11 17.42
CA MET A 221 -15.51 6.12 16.34
C MET A 221 -15.91 6.71 14.98
N MET A 222 -16.98 7.49 14.89
CA MET A 222 -17.42 8.16 13.66
C MET A 222 -16.47 9.26 13.19
N GLY A 223 -15.70 9.83 14.10
CA GLY A 223 -14.71 10.87 13.80
C GLY A 223 -13.35 10.33 13.38
N THR A 224 -13.17 9.01 13.28
CA THR A 224 -11.89 8.39 12.90
C THR A 224 -11.70 8.50 11.39
N THR A 225 -10.85 9.43 10.99
CA THR A 225 -10.51 9.67 9.57
C THR A 225 -9.02 9.48 9.32
N PRO A 226 -8.58 9.12 8.09
CA PRO A 226 -7.16 9.00 7.75
C PRO A 226 -6.35 10.26 8.06
N THR A 227 -6.90 11.45 7.79
CA THR A 227 -6.24 12.72 8.11
C THR A 227 -5.94 12.84 9.59
N ARG A 228 -6.94 12.65 10.46
CA ARG A 228 -6.75 12.72 11.92
C ARG A 228 -5.80 11.63 12.42
N MET A 229 -5.90 10.41 11.89
CA MET A 229 -4.94 9.34 12.23
C MET A 229 -3.52 9.72 11.83
N SER A 230 -3.33 10.32 10.66
CA SER A 230 -2.03 10.78 10.16
C SER A 230 -1.39 11.86 11.07
N GLU A 231 -2.19 12.72 11.68
CA GLU A 231 -1.74 13.75 12.64
C GLU A 231 -1.25 13.15 13.97
N GLU A 232 -1.70 11.96 14.34
CA GLU A 232 -1.26 11.28 15.56
C GLU A 232 0.02 10.44 15.36
N LEU A 233 0.37 10.06 14.12
CA LEU A 233 1.55 9.23 13.86
C LEU A 233 2.86 9.77 14.42
N PRO A 234 3.22 11.06 14.26
CA PRO A 234 4.48 11.59 14.82
C PRO A 234 4.58 11.45 16.34
N LYS A 235 3.44 11.55 17.04
CA LYS A 235 3.40 11.42 18.51
C LYS A 235 3.59 9.97 18.94
N ILE A 236 3.01 9.02 18.19
CA ILE A 236 3.19 7.59 18.43
C ILE A 236 4.65 7.21 18.19
N LEU A 237 5.22 7.62 17.07
CA LEU A 237 6.62 7.32 16.74
C LEU A 237 7.58 7.88 17.78
N ARG A 238 7.39 9.13 18.20
CA ARG A 238 8.17 9.73 19.28
C ARG A 238 8.15 8.91 20.58
N SER A 239 7.03 8.27 20.91
CA SER A 239 6.94 7.43 22.11
C SER A 239 7.71 6.12 22.01
N LEU A 240 8.15 5.74 20.80
CA LEU A 240 8.93 4.54 20.53
C LEU A 240 10.43 4.83 20.35
N GLU A 241 10.83 6.10 20.31
CA GLU A 241 12.25 6.53 20.20
C GLU A 241 12.99 6.53 21.55
N ASN A 242 12.27 6.33 22.68
CA ASN A 242 12.79 6.25 24.03
C ASN A 242 12.73 4.80 24.53
#